data_72c9ea6976a460ddc5a40ed952b1f8c1
#
_entry.id   72c9ea6976a460ddc5a40ed952b1f8c1
#
_cell.length_a   1.000
_cell.length_b   1.000
_cell.length_c   1.000
_cell.angle_alpha   90.00
_cell.angle_beta   90.00
_cell.angle_gamma   90.00
#
_symmetry.space_group_name_H-M   'P 1'
#
loop_
_entity.id
_entity.type
_entity.pdbx_description
1 polymer ?
#
loop_
_entity_poly.entity_id
_entity_poly.type
_entity_poly.pdbx_seq_one_letter_code
_entity_poly.pdbx_strand_id
1 'polypeptide(L)'
;KEKKYFVARSGWSKQGGFEIYVEDNQAGQDLYDYLFEYGKEFNVKAGCPNLIERIESALLSYGNDFDNRDNPFEANFDKFVNLDSEVNFLGKEKLKKLKQDGIKRKLMGVMIDHNKIDMYCEKTLLDNDNKVVGYVRSATYSPTFKKVIGIAMINKPYWDNKTQFKID
;
A
#
# COMPACT_ATOMS: atom_id res chain seq x y z
N LYS A 1 6.62 38.74 2.25
CA LYS A 1 7.73 37.82 2.66
C LYS A 1 7.60 36.58 1.81
N GLU A 2 8.68 36.17 1.15
CA GLU A 2 8.72 34.89 0.45
C GLU A 2 8.54 33.75 1.47
N LYS A 3 7.54 32.88 1.24
CA LYS A 3 7.36 31.65 1.98
C LYS A 3 8.10 30.53 1.26
N LYS A 4 8.83 29.69 2.00
CA LYS A 4 9.51 28.53 1.47
C LYS A 4 8.71 27.28 1.82
N TYR A 5 8.55 26.38 0.87
CA TYR A 5 7.86 25.10 1.06
C TYR A 5 8.79 23.95 0.71
N PHE A 6 8.66 22.84 1.43
CA PHE A 6 9.23 21.58 0.99
C PHE A 6 8.30 20.93 -0.02
N VAL A 7 8.84 20.62 -1.19
CA VAL A 7 8.10 19.96 -2.27
C VAL A 7 8.78 18.65 -2.60
N ALA A 8 8.08 17.55 -2.37
CA ALA A 8 8.55 16.21 -2.70
C ALA A 8 7.92 15.75 -4.02
N ARG A 9 8.73 15.10 -4.87
CA ARG A 9 8.24 14.39 -6.05
C ARG A 9 7.76 13.02 -5.62
N SER A 10 6.63 12.99 -4.96
CA SER A 10 5.99 11.79 -4.43
C SER A 10 4.48 11.88 -4.56
N GLY A 11 3.80 10.80 -4.28
CA GLY A 11 2.34 10.71 -4.35
C GLY A 11 1.88 9.27 -4.12
N TRP A 12 0.60 9.10 -3.90
CA TRP A 12 0.03 7.83 -3.47
C TRP A 12 -0.95 7.21 -4.46
N SER A 13 -0.92 7.64 -5.71
CA SER A 13 -1.75 7.13 -6.81
C SER A 13 -0.93 6.54 -7.95
N LYS A 14 0.43 6.59 -7.87
CA LYS A 14 1.35 6.29 -8.97
C LYS A 14 1.15 7.18 -10.21
N GLN A 15 0.31 8.19 -10.12
CA GLN A 15 0.22 9.29 -11.08
C GLN A 15 1.43 10.22 -10.88
N GLY A 16 1.78 11.00 -11.87
CA GLY A 16 2.77 12.07 -11.67
C GLY A 16 2.21 13.13 -10.71
N GLY A 17 3.00 13.61 -9.76
CA GLY A 17 2.52 14.59 -8.80
C GLY A 17 3.57 15.07 -7.83
N PHE A 18 3.15 15.92 -6.92
CA PHE A 18 3.98 16.50 -5.87
C PHE A 18 3.21 16.51 -4.55
N GLU A 19 3.93 16.35 -3.46
CA GLU A 19 3.44 16.61 -2.12
C GLU A 19 4.10 17.88 -1.60
N ILE A 20 3.30 18.85 -1.17
CA ILE A 20 3.77 20.14 -0.68
C ILE A 20 3.53 20.18 0.83
N TYR A 21 4.61 20.34 1.60
CA TYR A 21 4.55 20.40 3.05
C TYR A 21 4.47 21.84 3.50
N VAL A 22 3.45 22.15 4.31
CA VAL A 22 3.20 23.46 4.88
C VAL A 22 3.27 23.41 6.41
N GLU A 23 3.83 24.47 7.02
CA GLU A 23 4.10 24.48 8.47
C GLU A 23 2.90 24.90 9.31
N ASP A 24 1.96 25.67 8.73
CA ASP A 24 0.80 26.19 9.46
C ASP A 24 -0.48 26.16 8.61
N ASN A 25 -1.63 26.18 9.30
CA ASN A 25 -2.93 26.09 8.66
C ASN A 25 -3.23 27.27 7.72
N GLN A 26 -2.79 28.48 8.07
CA GLN A 26 -3.03 29.66 7.23
C GLN A 26 -2.21 29.56 5.94
N ALA A 27 -0.95 29.13 6.03
CA ALA A 27 -0.13 28.89 4.83
C ALA A 27 -0.73 27.79 3.94
N GLY A 28 -1.34 26.77 4.54
CA GLY A 28 -2.06 25.73 3.79
C GLY A 28 -3.27 26.26 3.04
N GLN A 29 -4.08 27.09 3.69
CA GLN A 29 -5.24 27.72 3.07
C GLN A 29 -4.82 28.67 1.94
N ASP A 30 -3.85 29.56 2.21
CA ASP A 30 -3.33 30.51 1.21
C ASP A 30 -2.80 29.75 -0.04
N LEU A 31 -2.07 28.66 0.17
CA LEU A 31 -1.56 27.84 -0.94
C LEU A 31 -2.68 27.15 -1.71
N TYR A 32 -3.68 26.61 -1.02
CA TYR A 32 -4.85 25.99 -1.64
C TYR A 32 -5.59 26.98 -2.54
N ASP A 33 -5.92 28.15 -2.00
CA ASP A 33 -6.64 29.21 -2.74
C ASP A 33 -5.82 29.68 -3.94
N TYR A 34 -4.51 29.86 -3.78
CA TYR A 34 -3.59 30.22 -4.85
C TYR A 34 -3.57 29.18 -5.96
N LEU A 35 -3.48 27.88 -5.61
CA LEU A 35 -3.47 26.80 -6.60
C LEU A 35 -4.78 26.74 -7.40
N PHE A 36 -5.92 27.00 -6.76
CA PHE A 36 -7.20 27.05 -7.47
C PHE A 36 -7.38 28.31 -8.30
N GLU A 37 -6.86 29.45 -7.86
CA GLU A 37 -6.92 30.70 -8.62
C GLU A 37 -6.07 30.61 -9.89
N TYR A 38 -4.79 30.27 -9.77
CA TYR A 38 -3.86 30.22 -10.89
C TYR A 38 -3.94 28.90 -11.69
N GLY A 39 -4.54 27.87 -11.12
CA GLY A 39 -4.77 26.61 -11.81
C GLY A 39 -6.03 26.55 -12.67
N LYS A 40 -6.84 27.64 -12.72
CA LYS A 40 -8.10 27.67 -13.49
C LYS A 40 -7.92 27.31 -14.96
N GLU A 41 -6.88 27.84 -15.60
CA GLU A 41 -6.58 27.56 -17.01
C GLU A 41 -6.22 26.08 -17.26
N PHE A 42 -5.75 25.36 -16.24
CA PHE A 42 -5.41 23.93 -16.27
C PHE A 42 -6.55 23.03 -15.78
N ASN A 43 -7.74 23.61 -15.54
CA ASN A 43 -8.91 22.89 -15.03
C ASN A 43 -8.63 22.12 -13.72
N VAL A 44 -7.86 22.73 -12.81
CA VAL A 44 -7.55 22.15 -11.50
C VAL A 44 -8.86 21.93 -10.72
N LYS A 45 -8.98 20.74 -10.12
CA LYS A 45 -10.13 20.34 -9.32
C LYS A 45 -9.68 19.74 -8.01
N ALA A 46 -10.50 19.90 -6.98
CA ALA A 46 -10.31 19.17 -5.74
C ALA A 46 -10.45 17.66 -5.98
N GLY A 47 -9.59 16.87 -5.36
CA GLY A 47 -9.61 15.43 -5.41
C GLY A 47 -9.15 14.84 -4.08
N CYS A 48 -9.14 13.53 -4.01
CA CYS A 48 -8.56 12.81 -2.88
C CYS A 48 -7.90 11.51 -3.35
N PRO A 49 -6.89 11.00 -2.65
CA PRO A 49 -6.39 9.66 -2.88
C PRO A 49 -7.53 8.65 -2.73
N ASN A 50 -7.64 7.73 -3.67
CA ASN A 50 -8.66 6.69 -3.61
C ASN A 50 -8.06 5.30 -3.46
N LEU A 51 -8.88 4.39 -2.94
CA LEU A 51 -8.50 3.02 -2.67
C LEU A 51 -8.15 2.25 -3.96
N ILE A 52 -8.81 2.58 -5.07
CA ILE A 52 -8.65 1.88 -6.36
C ILE A 52 -7.22 2.03 -6.87
N GLU A 53 -6.79 3.27 -7.07
CA GLU A 53 -5.47 3.57 -7.66
C GLU A 53 -4.32 3.02 -6.84
N ARG A 54 -4.39 3.12 -5.50
CA ARG A 54 -3.34 2.59 -4.65
C ARG A 54 -3.25 1.06 -4.68
N ILE A 55 -4.40 0.34 -4.68
CA ILE A 55 -4.40 -1.13 -4.75
C ILE A 55 -3.96 -1.61 -6.13
N GLU A 56 -4.45 -1.00 -7.22
CA GLU A 56 -4.00 -1.28 -8.59
C GLU A 56 -2.47 -1.12 -8.74
N SER A 57 -1.90 -0.18 -8.01
CA SER A 57 -0.46 0.13 -8.04
C SER A 57 0.36 -0.60 -6.99
N ALA A 58 -0.26 -1.42 -6.16
CA ALA A 58 0.35 -2.09 -5.02
C ALA A 58 1.06 -1.11 -4.05
N LEU A 59 0.51 0.10 -3.88
CA LEU A 59 0.98 1.07 -2.90
C LEU A 59 0.39 0.71 -1.53
N LEU A 60 1.25 0.22 -0.65
CA LEU A 60 0.85 -0.29 0.66
C LEU A 60 0.51 0.85 1.63
N SER A 61 -0.48 0.60 2.47
CA SER A 61 -0.93 1.50 3.53
C SER A 61 -0.65 0.86 4.89
N TYR A 62 0.15 1.54 5.73
CA TYR A 62 0.35 1.13 7.11
C TYR A 62 -0.97 1.19 7.89
N GLY A 63 -1.22 0.16 8.67
CA GLY A 63 -2.47 -0.01 9.42
C GLY A 63 -3.58 -0.69 8.61
N ASN A 64 -3.50 -0.70 7.27
CA ASN A 64 -4.44 -1.42 6.42
C ASN A 64 -3.83 -2.70 5.85
N ASP A 65 -2.71 -2.59 5.12
CA ASP A 65 -2.11 -3.73 4.42
C ASP A 65 -1.03 -4.42 5.24
N PHE A 66 -0.35 -3.69 6.10
CA PHE A 66 0.68 -4.19 7.02
C PHE A 66 0.72 -3.33 8.29
N ASP A 67 1.24 -3.90 9.35
CA ASP A 67 1.40 -3.24 10.65
C ASP A 67 2.56 -3.86 11.46
N ASN A 68 2.59 -3.62 12.77
CA ASN A 68 3.63 -4.13 13.68
C ASN A 68 3.66 -5.67 13.80
N ARG A 69 2.67 -6.39 13.27
CA ARG A 69 2.64 -7.86 13.20
C ARG A 69 3.53 -8.41 12.08
N ASP A 70 3.97 -7.55 11.16
CA ASP A 70 4.64 -7.91 9.92
C ASP A 70 6.09 -7.40 9.93
N ASN A 71 6.97 -8.12 9.25
CA ASN A 71 8.32 -7.64 9.02
C ASN A 71 8.49 -7.11 7.59
N PRO A 72 9.55 -6.32 7.31
CA PRO A 72 9.74 -5.71 5.99
C PRO A 72 9.79 -6.72 4.82
N PHE A 73 10.29 -7.93 5.04
CA PHE A 73 10.37 -8.95 3.99
C PHE A 73 9.00 -9.55 3.67
N GLU A 74 8.14 -9.71 4.68
CA GLU A 74 6.74 -10.11 4.48
C GLU A 74 5.95 -9.05 3.70
N ALA A 75 6.28 -7.77 3.89
CA ALA A 75 5.68 -6.64 3.18
C ALA A 75 6.33 -6.33 1.80
N ASN A 76 7.26 -7.15 1.32
CA ASN A 76 8.02 -6.94 0.07
C ASN A 76 8.83 -5.61 0.05
N PHE A 77 9.35 -5.20 1.20
CA PHE A 77 10.19 -4.00 1.34
C PHE A 77 11.70 -4.31 1.30
N ASP A 78 12.09 -5.48 0.77
CA ASP A 78 13.48 -5.94 0.68
C ASP A 78 14.41 -4.85 0.11
N LYS A 79 13.97 -4.18 -0.94
CA LYS A 79 14.75 -3.14 -1.64
C LYS A 79 15.06 -1.91 -0.77
N PHE A 80 14.35 -1.72 0.33
CA PHE A 80 14.57 -0.63 1.26
C PHE A 80 15.41 -1.02 2.47
N VAL A 81 15.78 -2.31 2.60
CA VAL A 81 16.50 -2.85 3.74
C VAL A 81 17.89 -3.29 3.30
N ASN A 82 18.88 -2.40 3.47
CA ASN A 82 20.28 -2.71 3.18
C ASN A 82 20.96 -3.33 4.42
N LEU A 83 20.99 -4.66 4.48
CA LEU A 83 21.63 -5.40 5.57
C LEU A 83 23.16 -5.43 5.47
N ASP A 84 23.71 -5.18 4.27
CA ASP A 84 25.15 -5.23 4.00
C ASP A 84 25.83 -3.86 4.24
N SER A 85 25.05 -2.82 4.50
CA SER A 85 25.55 -1.49 4.86
C SER A 85 26.37 -1.57 6.16
N GLU A 86 27.44 -0.77 6.24
CA GLU A 86 28.21 -0.57 7.49
C GLU A 86 27.39 0.15 8.58
N VAL A 87 26.38 0.91 8.16
CA VAL A 87 25.50 1.63 9.09
C VAL A 87 24.72 0.62 9.95
N ASN A 88 24.85 0.76 11.26
CA ASN A 88 24.07 0.00 12.20
C ASN A 88 22.73 0.70 12.46
N PHE A 89 21.63 -0.09 12.51
CA PHE A 89 20.30 0.41 12.80
C PHE A 89 19.53 -0.58 13.68
N LEU A 90 18.52 -0.09 14.37
CA LEU A 90 17.70 -0.90 15.26
C LEU A 90 17.04 -2.07 14.48
N GLY A 91 17.23 -3.28 14.96
CA GLY A 91 16.66 -4.49 14.36
C GLY A 91 17.48 -5.14 13.24
N LYS A 92 18.63 -4.58 12.85
CA LYS A 92 19.48 -5.13 11.77
C LYS A 92 19.80 -6.60 11.93
N GLU A 93 20.27 -7.01 13.11
CA GLU A 93 20.63 -8.41 13.38
C GLU A 93 19.42 -9.36 13.34
N LYS A 94 18.27 -8.90 13.84
CA LYS A 94 17.03 -9.67 13.74
C LYS A 94 16.58 -9.84 12.29
N LEU A 95 16.71 -8.81 11.48
CA LEU A 95 16.39 -8.87 10.05
C LEU A 95 17.36 -9.77 9.26
N LYS A 96 18.65 -9.77 9.59
CA LYS A 96 19.61 -10.73 9.03
C LYS A 96 19.18 -12.17 9.30
N LYS A 97 18.82 -12.47 10.55
CA LYS A 97 18.33 -13.79 10.92
C LYS A 97 17.05 -14.16 10.17
N LEU A 98 16.08 -13.26 10.10
CA LEU A 98 14.84 -13.48 9.35
C LEU A 98 15.10 -13.76 7.86
N LYS A 99 16.07 -13.07 7.26
CA LYS A 99 16.49 -13.31 5.87
C LYS A 99 17.10 -14.69 5.68
N GLN A 100 17.90 -15.17 6.65
CA GLN A 100 18.50 -16.51 6.62
C GLN A 100 17.44 -17.61 6.83
N ASP A 101 16.56 -17.44 7.82
CA ASP A 101 15.50 -18.41 8.15
C ASP A 101 14.40 -18.46 7.06
N GLY A 102 14.29 -17.40 6.25
CA GLY A 102 13.24 -17.20 5.27
C GLY A 102 11.92 -16.80 5.90
N ILE A 103 11.07 -16.12 5.10
CA ILE A 103 9.73 -15.71 5.53
C ILE A 103 8.73 -16.87 5.39
N LYS A 104 7.71 -16.87 6.24
CA LYS A 104 6.64 -17.89 6.25
C LYS A 104 5.36 -17.41 5.58
N ARG A 105 5.21 -16.11 5.37
CA ARG A 105 4.08 -15.44 4.74
C ARG A 105 4.56 -14.19 4.03
N LYS A 106 3.80 -13.69 3.05
CA LYS A 106 4.10 -12.41 2.39
C LYS A 106 2.84 -11.77 1.80
N LEU A 107 2.90 -10.47 1.60
CA LEU A 107 1.86 -9.74 0.87
C LEU A 107 1.88 -10.10 -0.61
N MET A 108 0.70 -10.38 -1.15
CA MET A 108 0.48 -10.69 -2.56
C MET A 108 -0.77 -9.96 -3.06
N GLY A 109 -0.77 -9.63 -4.35
CA GLY A 109 -1.97 -9.21 -5.04
C GLY A 109 -2.89 -10.41 -5.27
N VAL A 110 -4.19 -10.22 -5.05
CA VAL A 110 -5.23 -11.23 -5.30
C VAL A 110 -6.31 -10.67 -6.21
N MET A 111 -6.90 -11.53 -7.04
CA MET A 111 -8.11 -11.25 -7.79
C MET A 111 -9.25 -12.04 -7.15
N ILE A 112 -10.38 -11.39 -6.91
CA ILE A 112 -11.53 -11.97 -6.24
C ILE A 112 -12.68 -12.01 -7.25
N ASP A 113 -13.27 -13.16 -7.44
CA ASP A 113 -14.35 -13.36 -8.43
C ASP A 113 -15.71 -12.94 -7.85
N HIS A 114 -15.78 -11.64 -7.53
CA HIS A 114 -16.96 -10.94 -7.05
C HIS A 114 -17.04 -9.56 -7.69
N ASN A 115 -18.26 -9.04 -7.83
CA ASN A 115 -18.49 -7.69 -8.34
C ASN A 115 -18.35 -6.61 -7.28
N LYS A 116 -18.42 -6.99 -6.01
CA LYS A 116 -18.30 -6.07 -4.86
C LYS A 116 -17.74 -6.84 -3.66
N ILE A 117 -16.98 -6.13 -2.83
CA ILE A 117 -16.52 -6.63 -1.55
C ILE A 117 -16.59 -5.50 -0.52
N ASP A 118 -17.09 -5.81 0.67
CA ASP A 118 -17.13 -4.88 1.79
C ASP A 118 -16.01 -5.24 2.77
N MET A 119 -15.03 -4.34 2.90
CA MET A 119 -13.83 -4.53 3.71
C MET A 119 -13.92 -3.74 5.03
N TYR A 120 -14.79 -4.17 5.94
CA TYR A 120 -14.83 -3.63 7.31
C TYR A 120 -13.79 -4.26 8.24
N CYS A 121 -13.27 -5.43 7.88
CA CYS A 121 -12.22 -6.17 8.57
C CYS A 121 -11.46 -7.04 7.56
N GLU A 122 -10.34 -7.61 8.01
CA GLU A 122 -9.63 -8.64 7.23
C GLU A 122 -10.57 -9.81 6.89
N LYS A 123 -10.50 -10.30 5.65
CA LYS A 123 -11.27 -11.46 5.19
C LYS A 123 -10.37 -12.69 5.13
N THR A 124 -10.85 -13.79 5.66
CA THR A 124 -10.07 -15.03 5.71
C THR A 124 -9.98 -15.69 4.33
N LEU A 125 -8.78 -16.16 3.99
CA LEU A 125 -8.54 -17.01 2.83
C LEU A 125 -8.39 -18.46 3.27
N LEU A 126 -9.15 -19.35 2.61
CA LEU A 126 -9.19 -20.78 2.90
C LEU A 126 -8.75 -21.58 1.68
N ASP A 127 -8.04 -22.68 1.88
CA ASP A 127 -7.80 -23.67 0.85
C ASP A 127 -9.03 -24.60 0.63
N ASN A 128 -8.85 -25.60 -0.21
CA ASN A 128 -9.93 -26.54 -0.53
C ASN A 128 -10.40 -27.38 0.69
N ASP A 129 -9.51 -27.58 1.64
CA ASP A 129 -9.75 -28.32 2.89
C ASP A 129 -10.27 -27.41 4.02
N ASN A 130 -10.63 -26.16 3.70
CA ASN A 130 -11.06 -25.12 4.63
C ASN A 130 -10.01 -24.73 5.68
N LYS A 131 -8.74 -24.93 5.39
CA LYS A 131 -7.65 -24.47 6.22
C LYS A 131 -7.33 -23.01 5.92
N VAL A 132 -7.10 -22.22 6.97
CA VAL A 132 -6.70 -20.81 6.83
C VAL A 132 -5.31 -20.72 6.23
N VAL A 133 -5.20 -20.06 5.08
CA VAL A 133 -3.97 -19.86 4.31
C VAL A 133 -3.51 -18.41 4.24
N GLY A 134 -4.34 -17.48 4.68
CA GLY A 134 -4.01 -16.06 4.70
C GLY A 134 -5.23 -15.18 4.96
N TYR A 135 -5.02 -13.88 4.75
CA TYR A 135 -6.05 -12.87 4.98
C TYR A 135 -5.96 -11.78 3.92
N VAL A 136 -7.11 -11.42 3.31
CA VAL A 136 -7.25 -10.21 2.50
C VAL A 136 -7.30 -9.02 3.45
N ARG A 137 -6.39 -8.08 3.30
CA ARG A 137 -6.27 -6.90 4.15
C ARG A 137 -6.92 -5.65 3.55
N SER A 138 -6.84 -5.52 2.23
CA SER A 138 -7.51 -4.46 1.49
C SER A 138 -8.02 -5.01 0.18
N ALA A 139 -9.21 -4.60 -0.23
CA ALA A 139 -9.74 -4.94 -1.54
C ALA A 139 -10.73 -3.88 -2.04
N THR A 140 -10.84 -3.76 -3.36
CA THR A 140 -11.79 -2.88 -4.02
C THR A 140 -12.10 -3.38 -5.43
N TYR A 141 -13.25 -2.99 -5.98
CA TYR A 141 -13.50 -3.20 -7.40
C TYR A 141 -12.60 -2.27 -8.24
N SER A 142 -11.91 -2.85 -9.20
CA SER A 142 -11.07 -2.13 -10.16
C SER A 142 -11.79 -2.01 -11.51
N PRO A 143 -12.07 -0.79 -11.98
CA PRO A 143 -12.57 -0.58 -13.34
C PRO A 143 -11.57 -1.03 -14.41
N THR A 144 -10.27 -0.90 -14.15
CA THR A 144 -9.19 -1.27 -15.04
C THR A 144 -9.15 -2.78 -15.28
N PHE A 145 -9.18 -3.56 -14.20
CA PHE A 145 -9.18 -5.03 -14.27
C PHE A 145 -10.58 -5.62 -14.44
N LYS A 146 -11.65 -4.82 -14.27
CA LYS A 146 -13.06 -5.24 -14.29
C LYS A 146 -13.36 -6.38 -13.31
N LYS A 147 -12.67 -6.37 -12.17
CA LYS A 147 -12.75 -7.35 -11.08
C LYS A 147 -12.48 -6.68 -9.74
N VAL A 148 -12.87 -7.36 -8.69
CA VAL A 148 -12.36 -7.03 -7.36
C VAL A 148 -10.91 -7.48 -7.28
N ILE A 149 -10.03 -6.56 -6.87
CA ILE A 149 -8.62 -6.79 -6.61
C ILE A 149 -8.32 -6.50 -5.15
N GLY A 150 -7.31 -7.14 -4.60
CA GLY A 150 -6.94 -6.92 -3.20
C GLY A 150 -5.48 -7.18 -2.92
N ILE A 151 -5.08 -6.81 -1.72
CA ILE A 151 -3.79 -7.10 -1.11
C ILE A 151 -4.04 -8.07 0.03
N ALA A 152 -3.35 -9.20 0.00
CA ALA A 152 -3.53 -10.27 0.97
C ALA A 152 -2.19 -10.72 1.55
N MET A 153 -2.16 -11.02 2.85
CA MET A 153 -1.06 -11.73 3.49
C MET A 153 -1.29 -13.22 3.33
N ILE A 154 -0.40 -13.91 2.60
CA ILE A 154 -0.56 -15.32 2.25
C ILE A 154 0.57 -16.15 2.83
N ASN A 155 0.22 -17.28 3.46
CA ASN A 155 1.15 -18.22 4.06
C ASN A 155 1.88 -19.05 2.98
N LYS A 156 3.12 -19.43 3.25
CA LYS A 156 3.82 -20.46 2.50
C LYS A 156 3.15 -21.83 2.74
N PRO A 157 2.97 -22.71 1.74
CA PRO A 157 3.55 -22.66 0.39
C PRO A 157 2.63 -22.07 -0.69
N TYR A 158 1.57 -21.38 -0.36
CA TYR A 158 0.49 -20.94 -1.26
C TYR A 158 0.84 -19.71 -2.13
N TRP A 159 2.10 -19.52 -2.50
CA TRP A 159 2.59 -18.34 -3.24
C TRP A 159 2.60 -18.50 -4.75
N ASP A 160 2.11 -19.62 -5.27
CA ASP A 160 1.94 -19.79 -6.71
C ASP A 160 0.77 -18.92 -7.20
N ASN A 161 1.01 -18.13 -8.25
CA ASN A 161 0.00 -17.26 -8.85
C ASN A 161 -1.23 -17.98 -9.42
N LYS A 162 -1.18 -19.31 -9.52
CA LYS A 162 -2.32 -20.12 -9.98
C LYS A 162 -3.14 -20.71 -8.83
N THR A 163 -2.72 -20.49 -7.59
CA THR A 163 -3.43 -21.01 -6.42
C THR A 163 -4.76 -20.29 -6.27
N GLN A 164 -5.83 -21.04 -6.10
CA GLN A 164 -7.18 -20.54 -5.85
C GLN A 164 -7.55 -20.72 -4.38
N PHE A 165 -8.25 -19.75 -3.84
CA PHE A 165 -8.69 -19.71 -2.44
C PHE A 165 -10.18 -19.45 -2.38
N LYS A 166 -10.81 -19.94 -1.32
CA LYS A 166 -12.13 -19.45 -0.89
C LYS A 166 -11.93 -18.23 0.01
N ILE A 167 -12.83 -17.28 -0.06
CA ILE A 167 -12.85 -16.10 0.81
C ILE A 167 -14.10 -16.17 1.69
N ASP A 168 -13.91 -15.92 2.99
CA ASP A 168 -14.98 -15.88 3.98
C ASP A 168 -15.19 -14.44 4.49
#